data_ef9dfd2b192284b05b9fa373d3f8421c
#
_entry.id   ef9dfd2b192284b05b9fa373d3f8421c
#
_cell.length_a   1.000
_cell.length_b   1.000
_cell.length_c   1.000
_cell.angle_alpha   90.00
_cell.angle_beta   90.00
_cell.angle_gamma   90.00
#
_symmetry.space_group_name_H-M   'P 1'
#
loop_
_entity.id
_entity.type
_entity.pdbx_description
1 polymer ?
#
loop_
_entity_poly.entity_id
_entity_poly.type
_entity_poly.pdbx_seq_one_letter_code
_entity_poly.pdbx_strand_id
1 'polypeptide(L)'
;MKTRQPGIAKCVVTLLSLCLLLLLPRLVSAQSLTLSGPEDTVREGYFTVSVSESNSEVVKNLVIESSTSAGFDQAVTHFPALSDFKQLSLTGFSNGTYYLRARADNIEAPSNVIQVKVNHYPLWQALGLFFVGLLLFIVLVVVLLTFHRRVQRGATHD
;
A
#
# COMPACT_ATOMS: atom_id res chain seq x y z
N MET A 1 -48.22 -59.98 -27.67
CA MET A 1 -46.77 -59.70 -27.96
C MET A 1 -46.51 -58.21 -27.78
N LYS A 2 -45.78 -57.85 -26.77
CA LYS A 2 -45.50 -56.45 -26.41
C LYS A 2 -44.02 -56.18 -26.68
N THR A 3 -43.72 -55.65 -27.85
CA THR A 3 -42.36 -55.32 -28.25
C THR A 3 -41.90 -54.08 -27.48
N ARG A 4 -41.12 -54.27 -26.43
CA ARG A 4 -40.40 -53.23 -25.70
C ARG A 4 -39.31 -52.70 -26.60
N GLN A 5 -39.37 -51.45 -27.03
CA GLN A 5 -38.30 -50.75 -27.73
C GLN A 5 -37.27 -50.20 -26.71
N PRO A 6 -36.14 -50.85 -26.48
CA PRO A 6 -35.15 -50.40 -25.48
C PRO A 6 -34.27 -49.23 -25.95
N GLY A 7 -34.42 -48.81 -27.21
CA GLY A 7 -33.54 -47.75 -27.79
C GLY A 7 -33.93 -46.33 -27.37
N ILE A 8 -35.25 -46.04 -27.30
CA ILE A 8 -35.72 -44.67 -27.05
C ILE A 8 -35.43 -44.24 -25.61
N ALA A 9 -35.61 -45.17 -24.64
CA ALA A 9 -35.36 -44.87 -23.24
C ALA A 9 -33.86 -44.56 -22.98
N LYS A 10 -32.93 -45.25 -23.64
CA LYS A 10 -31.49 -44.97 -23.53
C LYS A 10 -31.13 -43.61 -24.15
N CYS A 11 -31.72 -43.27 -25.30
CA CYS A 11 -31.53 -41.98 -25.95
C CYS A 11 -32.05 -40.82 -25.10
N VAL A 12 -33.17 -40.94 -24.47
CA VAL A 12 -33.76 -39.94 -23.60
C VAL A 12 -32.91 -39.72 -22.35
N VAL A 13 -32.41 -40.81 -21.72
CA VAL A 13 -31.54 -40.73 -20.53
C VAL A 13 -30.20 -40.09 -20.87
N THR A 14 -29.58 -40.42 -22.02
CA THR A 14 -28.32 -39.76 -22.44
C THR A 14 -28.53 -38.31 -22.78
N LEU A 15 -29.63 -37.94 -23.42
CA LEU A 15 -29.93 -36.52 -23.71
C LEU A 15 -30.18 -35.70 -22.44
N LEU A 16 -30.90 -36.31 -21.48
CA LEU A 16 -31.15 -35.67 -20.18
C LEU A 16 -29.84 -35.48 -19.36
N SER A 17 -28.98 -36.50 -19.39
CA SER A 17 -27.68 -36.43 -18.73
C SER A 17 -26.76 -35.36 -19.37
N LEU A 18 -26.79 -35.25 -20.70
CA LEU A 18 -26.03 -34.21 -21.42
C LEU A 18 -26.54 -32.80 -21.12
N CYS A 19 -27.89 -32.66 -21.07
CA CYS A 19 -28.54 -31.40 -20.72
C CYS A 19 -28.25 -30.98 -19.27
N LEU A 20 -28.20 -31.92 -18.33
CA LEU A 20 -27.83 -31.70 -16.94
C LEU A 20 -26.36 -31.27 -16.78
N LEU A 21 -25.46 -31.82 -17.61
CA LEU A 21 -24.04 -31.43 -17.62
C LEU A 21 -23.82 -30.01 -18.14
N LEU A 22 -24.67 -29.56 -19.08
CA LEU A 22 -24.63 -28.19 -19.62
C LEU A 22 -25.22 -27.14 -18.67
N LEU A 23 -26.01 -27.56 -17.68
CA LEU A 23 -26.63 -26.70 -16.64
C LEU A 23 -25.72 -26.50 -15.42
N LEU A 24 -24.54 -27.17 -15.36
CA LEU A 24 -23.59 -26.92 -14.28
C LEU A 24 -23.10 -25.47 -14.37
N PRO A 25 -23.32 -24.65 -13.31
CA PRO A 25 -22.82 -23.29 -13.30
C PRO A 25 -21.30 -23.35 -13.44
N ARG A 26 -20.76 -22.68 -14.44
CA ARG A 26 -19.32 -22.46 -14.54
C ARG A 26 -18.96 -21.62 -13.33
N LEU A 27 -18.17 -22.17 -12.42
CA LEU A 27 -17.53 -21.41 -11.35
C LEU A 27 -16.56 -20.43 -12.02
N VAL A 28 -17.06 -19.25 -12.37
CA VAL A 28 -16.21 -18.13 -12.77
C VAL A 28 -15.47 -17.72 -11.52
N SER A 29 -14.17 -18.05 -11.46
CA SER A 29 -13.29 -17.57 -10.40
C SER A 29 -13.20 -16.05 -10.56
N ALA A 30 -13.83 -15.30 -9.70
CA ALA A 30 -13.73 -13.85 -9.70
C ALA A 30 -12.28 -13.47 -9.36
N GLN A 31 -11.65 -12.71 -10.23
CA GLN A 31 -10.34 -12.12 -9.98
C GLN A 31 -10.49 -11.09 -8.85
N SER A 32 -9.69 -11.21 -7.81
CA SER A 32 -9.71 -10.31 -6.67
C SER A 32 -8.34 -9.69 -6.44
N LEU A 33 -8.35 -8.39 -6.15
CA LEU A 33 -7.18 -7.65 -5.69
C LEU A 33 -7.19 -7.61 -4.17
N THR A 34 -6.01 -7.78 -3.57
CA THR A 34 -5.80 -7.59 -2.14
C THR A 34 -4.75 -6.52 -1.92
N LEU A 35 -5.11 -5.48 -1.19
CA LEU A 35 -4.22 -4.40 -0.79
C LEU A 35 -3.75 -4.66 0.64
N SER A 36 -2.44 -4.59 0.86
CA SER A 36 -1.80 -4.61 2.18
C SER A 36 -0.96 -3.37 2.38
N GLY A 37 -0.86 -2.91 3.63
CA GLY A 37 -0.13 -1.69 4.00
C GLY A 37 0.36 -1.76 5.43
N PRO A 38 0.86 -0.64 5.99
CA PRO A 38 1.35 -0.61 7.36
C PRO A 38 0.22 -0.90 8.37
N GLU A 39 0.49 -1.74 9.34
CA GLU A 39 -0.42 -2.04 10.46
C GLU A 39 -0.35 -0.97 11.55
N ASP A 40 0.82 -0.35 11.73
CA ASP A 40 1.08 0.67 12.73
C ASP A 40 0.84 2.09 12.20
N THR A 41 0.78 3.05 13.15
CA THR A 41 0.73 4.48 12.81
C THR A 41 2.02 4.90 12.12
N VAL A 42 1.90 5.42 10.91
CA VAL A 42 3.01 5.97 10.12
C VAL A 42 3.44 7.32 10.71
N ARG A 43 4.72 7.48 10.98
CA ARG A 43 5.33 8.71 11.50
C ARG A 43 6.31 9.34 10.53
N GLU A 44 6.87 8.54 9.66
CA GLU A 44 7.69 8.95 8.53
C GLU A 44 6.79 9.62 7.47
N GLY A 45 7.34 10.47 6.66
CA GLY A 45 6.58 11.15 5.60
C GLY A 45 6.16 10.24 4.43
N TYR A 46 6.36 8.93 4.54
CA TYR A 46 6.06 7.95 3.50
C TYR A 46 5.68 6.59 4.10
N PHE A 47 4.96 5.79 3.33
CA PHE A 47 4.69 4.39 3.64
C PHE A 47 4.54 3.58 2.34
N THR A 48 4.71 2.28 2.44
CA THR A 48 4.61 1.38 1.29
C THR A 48 3.34 0.55 1.38
N VAL A 49 2.64 0.43 0.28
CA VAL A 49 1.51 -0.48 0.10
C VAL A 49 1.88 -1.55 -0.92
N SER A 50 1.36 -2.76 -0.73
CA SER A 50 1.58 -3.88 -1.63
C SER A 50 0.24 -4.40 -2.15
N VAL A 51 0.18 -4.68 -3.43
CA VAL A 51 -1.00 -5.25 -4.09
C VAL A 51 -0.70 -6.69 -4.45
N SER A 52 -1.58 -7.59 -4.03
CA SER A 52 -1.56 -9.01 -4.39
C SER A 52 -2.80 -9.34 -5.21
N GLU A 53 -2.64 -10.17 -6.20
CA GLU A 53 -3.70 -10.67 -7.05
C GLU A 53 -3.91 -12.18 -6.83
N SER A 54 -5.15 -12.64 -6.90
CA SER A 54 -5.45 -14.07 -6.70
C SER A 54 -5.12 -14.95 -7.93
N ASN A 55 -4.97 -14.36 -9.12
CA ASN A 55 -4.64 -15.05 -10.35
C ASN A 55 -3.43 -14.39 -11.02
N SER A 56 -2.60 -15.19 -11.71
CA SER A 56 -1.37 -14.75 -12.40
C SER A 56 -1.61 -13.92 -13.68
N GLU A 57 -2.78 -13.31 -13.81
CA GLU A 57 -3.11 -12.44 -14.94
C GLU A 57 -2.52 -11.04 -14.72
N VAL A 58 -2.00 -10.45 -15.80
CA VAL A 58 -1.39 -9.11 -15.72
C VAL A 58 -2.46 -8.08 -15.39
N VAL A 59 -2.28 -7.38 -14.27
CA VAL A 59 -3.13 -6.27 -13.85
C VAL A 59 -2.84 -5.06 -14.76
N LYS A 60 -3.89 -4.48 -15.37
CA LYS A 60 -3.73 -3.32 -16.25
C LYS A 60 -4.15 -2.04 -15.53
N ASN A 61 -3.31 -1.01 -15.67
CA ASN A 61 -3.59 0.33 -15.15
C ASN A 61 -3.98 0.31 -13.66
N LEU A 62 -3.13 -0.33 -12.84
CA LEU A 62 -3.32 -0.35 -11.39
C LEU A 62 -3.25 1.05 -10.82
N VAL A 63 -4.25 1.44 -10.06
CA VAL A 63 -4.35 2.73 -9.37
C VAL A 63 -4.68 2.49 -7.90
N ILE A 64 -3.95 3.14 -7.01
CA ILE A 64 -4.30 3.21 -5.60
C ILE A 64 -5.14 4.47 -5.38
N GLU A 65 -6.34 4.30 -4.89
CA GLU A 65 -7.23 5.38 -4.48
C GLU A 65 -7.07 5.64 -2.98
N SER A 66 -6.92 6.90 -2.62
CA SER A 66 -6.86 7.36 -1.23
C SER A 66 -7.97 8.36 -0.96
N SER A 67 -8.67 8.19 0.15
CA SER A 67 -9.70 9.11 0.63
C SER A 67 -9.62 9.29 2.14
N THR A 68 -10.13 10.40 2.65
CA THR A 68 -10.34 10.63 4.09
C THR A 68 -11.64 10.01 4.60
N SER A 69 -12.52 9.56 3.69
CA SER A 69 -13.78 8.86 3.99
C SER A 69 -13.70 7.38 3.59
N ALA A 70 -14.19 6.50 4.46
CA ALA A 70 -14.23 5.07 4.21
C ALA A 70 -15.14 4.70 3.01
N GLY A 71 -16.12 5.55 2.69
CA GLY A 71 -17.03 5.38 1.54
C GLY A 71 -16.45 5.84 0.21
N PHE A 72 -15.30 6.53 0.19
CA PHE A 72 -14.71 7.14 -1.02
C PHE A 72 -15.66 8.11 -1.74
N ASP A 73 -16.52 8.76 -1.00
CA ASP A 73 -17.49 9.75 -1.46
C ASP A 73 -16.94 11.19 -1.46
N GLN A 74 -15.79 11.41 -0.83
CA GLN A 74 -15.14 12.71 -0.73
C GLN A 74 -13.67 12.61 -1.15
N ALA A 75 -13.16 13.68 -1.80
CA ALA A 75 -11.74 13.94 -2.08
C ALA A 75 -10.89 12.69 -2.33
N VAL A 76 -11.16 12.00 -3.44
CA VAL A 76 -10.37 10.81 -3.84
C VAL A 76 -9.13 11.26 -4.58
N THR A 77 -7.96 10.89 -4.06
CA THR A 77 -6.68 11.10 -4.73
C THR A 77 -6.25 9.78 -5.37
N HIS A 78 -5.80 9.85 -6.63
CA HIS A 78 -5.37 8.70 -7.43
C HIS A 78 -3.85 8.65 -7.53
N PHE A 79 -3.27 7.51 -7.18
CA PHE A 79 -1.85 7.21 -7.33
C PHE A 79 -1.69 6.09 -8.35
N PRO A 80 -1.34 6.41 -9.61
CA PRO A 80 -1.11 5.39 -10.63
C PRO A 80 0.14 4.58 -10.28
N ALA A 81 0.02 3.26 -10.32
CA ALA A 81 1.17 2.39 -10.22
C ALA A 81 1.96 2.41 -11.52
N LEU A 82 3.28 2.55 -11.42
CA LEU A 82 4.18 2.51 -12.56
C LEU A 82 4.40 1.05 -12.97
N SER A 83 3.70 0.61 -14.03
CA SER A 83 3.89 -0.73 -14.63
C SER A 83 3.64 -1.89 -13.66
N ASP A 84 4.43 -2.96 -13.73
CA ASP A 84 4.25 -4.22 -13.01
C ASP A 84 4.65 -4.19 -11.51
N PHE A 85 4.83 -3.00 -10.94
CA PHE A 85 5.22 -2.87 -9.54
C PHE A 85 4.05 -3.20 -8.60
N LYS A 86 4.15 -4.31 -7.91
CA LYS A 86 3.21 -4.74 -6.87
C LYS A 86 3.38 -3.98 -5.55
N GLN A 87 4.43 -3.18 -5.44
CA GLN A 87 4.71 -2.31 -4.30
C GLN A 87 4.76 -0.84 -4.73
N LEU A 88 4.05 0.01 -4.01
CA LEU A 88 4.02 1.44 -4.24
C LEU A 88 4.34 2.20 -2.96
N SER A 89 5.34 3.08 -3.02
CA SER A 89 5.65 4.00 -1.93
C SER A 89 4.85 5.28 -2.08
N LEU A 90 4.03 5.59 -1.10
CA LEU A 90 3.15 6.75 -1.05
C LEU A 90 3.72 7.80 -0.12
N THR A 91 3.70 9.08 -0.56
CA THR A 91 4.26 10.22 0.17
C THR A 91 3.29 11.41 0.16
N GLY A 92 3.55 12.43 1.00
CA GLY A 92 2.80 13.67 0.98
C GLY A 92 1.50 13.68 1.79
N PHE A 93 1.30 12.71 2.65
CA PHE A 93 0.14 12.66 3.54
C PHE A 93 0.35 13.56 4.75
N SER A 94 -0.64 14.38 5.08
CA SER A 94 -0.70 15.15 6.32
C SER A 94 -1.13 14.27 7.49
N ASN A 95 -1.06 14.80 8.73
CA ASN A 95 -1.60 14.10 9.89
C ASN A 95 -3.10 13.82 9.70
N GLY A 96 -3.50 12.57 9.88
CA GLY A 96 -4.88 12.17 9.69
C GLY A 96 -5.04 10.66 9.49
N THR A 97 -6.27 10.26 9.22
CA THR A 97 -6.63 8.88 8.87
C THR A 97 -7.04 8.84 7.41
N TYR A 98 -6.45 7.91 6.69
CA TYR A 98 -6.69 7.70 5.26
C TYR A 98 -7.17 6.29 5.00
N TYR A 99 -8.07 6.16 4.06
CA TYR A 99 -8.59 4.89 3.57
C TYR A 99 -8.04 4.69 2.15
N LEU A 100 -7.46 3.52 1.91
CA LEU A 100 -6.88 3.18 0.61
C LEU A 100 -7.51 1.91 0.07
N ARG A 101 -7.68 1.88 -1.26
CA ARG A 101 -8.07 0.69 -2.02
C ARG A 101 -7.35 0.68 -3.36
N ALA A 102 -7.17 -0.50 -3.92
CA ALA A 102 -6.62 -0.68 -5.25
C ALA A 102 -7.74 -0.89 -6.28
N ARG A 103 -7.58 -0.32 -7.47
CA ARG A 103 -8.42 -0.55 -8.65
C ARG A 103 -7.58 -0.86 -9.86
N ALA A 104 -8.12 -1.66 -10.78
CA ALA A 104 -7.51 -1.95 -12.07
C ALA A 104 -8.58 -2.00 -13.15
N ASP A 105 -8.21 -1.66 -14.38
CA ASP A 105 -9.18 -1.59 -15.50
C ASP A 105 -9.76 -2.95 -15.89
N ASN A 106 -9.01 -4.01 -15.69
CA ASN A 106 -9.44 -5.37 -16.04
C ASN A 106 -10.11 -6.12 -14.88
N ILE A 107 -10.34 -5.48 -13.74
CA ILE A 107 -10.95 -6.08 -12.56
C ILE A 107 -12.10 -5.18 -12.09
N GLU A 108 -13.34 -5.67 -12.16
CA GLU A 108 -14.53 -4.87 -11.84
C GLU A 108 -14.60 -4.46 -10.37
N ALA A 109 -14.22 -5.38 -9.47
CA ALA A 109 -14.30 -5.12 -8.03
C ALA A 109 -13.00 -4.47 -7.52
N PRO A 110 -13.09 -3.39 -6.72
CA PRO A 110 -11.93 -2.85 -6.02
C PRO A 110 -11.40 -3.86 -4.99
N SER A 111 -10.15 -3.66 -4.55
CA SER A 111 -9.58 -4.44 -3.44
C SER A 111 -10.31 -4.20 -2.12
N ASN A 112 -9.88 -4.94 -1.07
CA ASN A 112 -10.20 -4.57 0.30
C ASN A 112 -9.72 -3.14 0.59
N VAL A 113 -10.42 -2.49 1.53
CA VAL A 113 -10.04 -1.16 2.05
C VAL A 113 -9.11 -1.35 3.24
N ILE A 114 -7.97 -0.67 3.21
CA ILE A 114 -7.06 -0.58 4.36
C ILE A 114 -7.13 0.83 4.96
N GLN A 115 -6.95 0.92 6.27
CA GLN A 115 -6.90 2.17 7.00
C GLN A 115 -5.46 2.47 7.41
N VAL A 116 -4.96 3.65 7.05
CA VAL A 116 -3.61 4.10 7.41
C VAL A 116 -3.73 5.37 8.25
N LYS A 117 -3.17 5.36 9.44
CA LYS A 117 -3.09 6.51 10.32
C LYS A 117 -1.71 7.17 10.21
N VAL A 118 -1.69 8.43 9.80
CA VAL A 118 -0.46 9.23 9.68
C VAL A 118 -0.39 10.23 10.84
N ASN A 119 0.72 10.23 11.57
CA ASN A 119 0.95 11.13 12.70
C ASN A 119 2.43 11.49 12.81
N HIS A 120 2.85 12.55 12.16
CA HIS A 120 4.23 13.00 12.12
C HIS A 120 4.76 13.36 13.50
N TYR A 121 6.09 13.27 13.67
CA TYR A 121 6.76 13.73 14.88
C TYR A 121 6.56 15.24 15.07
N PRO A 122 6.27 15.70 16.29
CA PRO A 122 6.08 17.11 16.55
C PRO A 122 7.40 17.87 16.39
N LEU A 123 7.33 19.04 15.77
CA LEU A 123 8.49 19.91 15.45
C LEU A 123 9.35 20.25 16.67
N TRP A 124 8.75 20.35 17.87
CA TRP A 124 9.50 20.68 19.07
C TRP A 124 10.56 19.65 19.45
N GLN A 125 10.34 18.35 19.14
CA GLN A 125 11.34 17.30 19.35
C GLN A 125 12.55 17.48 18.44
N ALA A 126 12.32 17.78 17.17
CA ALA A 126 13.40 18.06 16.21
C ALA A 126 14.18 19.32 16.61
N LEU A 127 13.49 20.39 17.03
CA LEU A 127 14.10 21.62 17.51
C LEU A 127 14.89 21.38 18.81
N GLY A 128 14.36 20.59 19.74
CA GLY A 128 15.06 20.24 20.98
C GLY A 128 16.40 19.54 20.68
N LEU A 129 16.40 18.55 19.81
CA LEU A 129 17.62 17.85 19.40
C LEU A 129 18.61 18.78 18.69
N PHE A 130 18.11 19.67 17.83
CA PHE A 130 18.90 20.70 17.16
C PHE A 130 19.60 21.64 18.16
N PHE A 131 18.88 22.17 19.15
CA PHE A 131 19.46 23.07 20.14
C PHE A 131 20.50 22.38 21.04
N VAL A 132 20.30 21.12 21.40
CA VAL A 132 21.31 20.32 22.11
C VAL A 132 22.58 20.19 21.25
N GLY A 133 22.45 19.85 19.99
CA GLY A 133 23.60 19.78 19.06
C GLY A 133 24.30 21.11 18.87
N LEU A 134 23.54 22.21 18.74
CA LEU A 134 24.06 23.56 18.62
C LEU A 134 24.84 23.98 19.86
N LEU A 135 24.34 23.67 21.05
CA LEU A 135 25.01 23.97 22.32
C LEU A 135 26.35 23.24 22.41
N LEU A 136 26.38 21.94 22.11
CA LEU A 136 27.61 21.16 22.08
C LEU A 136 28.63 21.72 21.07
N PHE A 137 28.15 22.13 19.89
CA PHE A 137 29.00 22.76 18.88
C PHE A 137 29.60 24.07 19.39
N ILE A 138 28.82 24.95 20.01
CA ILE A 138 29.31 26.21 20.60
C ILE A 138 30.39 25.93 21.66
N VAL A 139 30.13 24.97 22.57
CA VAL A 139 31.13 24.60 23.60
C VAL A 139 32.43 24.13 22.94
N LEU A 140 32.37 23.30 21.93
CA LEU A 140 33.53 22.82 21.20
C LEU A 140 34.30 23.96 20.56
N VAL A 141 33.61 24.91 19.89
CA VAL A 141 34.24 26.09 19.29
C VAL A 141 34.93 26.96 20.34
N VAL A 142 34.27 27.21 21.48
CA VAL A 142 34.86 27.99 22.59
C VAL A 142 36.09 27.32 23.14
N VAL A 143 36.08 26.00 23.33
CA VAL A 143 37.22 25.23 23.80
C VAL A 143 38.37 25.35 22.81
N LEU A 144 38.14 25.13 21.51
CA LEU A 144 39.17 25.25 20.48
C LEU A 144 39.78 26.64 20.43
N LEU A 145 38.96 27.69 20.46
CA LEU A 145 39.45 29.08 20.45
C LEU A 145 40.26 29.44 21.70
N THR A 146 39.86 28.95 22.87
CA THR A 146 40.60 29.20 24.11
C THR A 146 41.96 28.47 24.12
N PHE A 147 42.01 27.23 23.67
CA PHE A 147 43.24 26.49 23.53
C PHE A 147 44.18 27.14 22.50
N HIS A 148 43.65 27.52 21.35
CA HIS A 148 44.43 28.19 20.30
C HIS A 148 45.06 29.49 20.81
N ARG A 149 44.30 30.32 21.52
CA ARG A 149 44.81 31.58 22.12
C ARG A 149 45.86 31.33 23.20
N ARG A 150 45.74 30.26 24.00
CA ARG A 150 46.76 29.89 25.00
C ARG A 150 48.07 29.49 24.38
N VAL A 151 48.03 28.67 23.33
CA VAL A 151 49.25 28.24 22.60
C VAL A 151 49.98 29.43 21.97
N GLN A 152 49.25 30.36 21.36
CA GLN A 152 49.87 31.55 20.76
C GLN A 152 50.53 32.48 21.81
N ARG A 153 49.95 32.62 23.02
CA ARG A 153 50.53 33.44 24.08
C ARG A 153 51.77 32.80 24.71
N GLY A 154 51.87 31.48 24.69
CA GLY A 154 53.06 30.76 25.16
C GLY A 154 54.25 30.89 24.20
N ALA A 155 54.03 31.03 22.90
CA ALA A 155 55.07 31.12 21.88
C ALA A 155 55.71 32.51 21.73
N THR A 156 55.22 33.54 22.40
CA THR A 156 55.74 34.92 22.35
C THR A 156 56.65 35.27 23.53
N HIS A 157 57.03 34.32 24.38
CA HIS A 157 57.84 34.52 25.57
C HIS A 157 59.22 33.82 25.53
N ASP A 158 59.61 33.27 24.36
CA ASP A 158 61.01 32.76 24.15
C ASP A 158 61.82 33.68 23.25
#